data_290b47026343b5acf46e68b01bd21986
#
_entry.id   290b47026343b5acf46e68b01bd21986
#
_cell.length_a   1.000
_cell.length_b   1.000
_cell.length_c   1.000
_cell.angle_alpha   90.00
_cell.angle_beta   90.00
_cell.angle_gamma   90.00
#
_symmetry.space_group_name_H-M   'P 1'
#
loop_
_entity.id
_entity.type
_entity.pdbx_description
1 polymer ?
#
loop_
_entity_poly.entity_id
_entity_poly.type
_entity_poly.pdbx_seq_one_letter_code
_entity_poly.pdbx_strand_id
1 'polypeptide(L)'
;MIGKVNNVIGLSQSPLGDDFFKCWFIFLRPLHHLTDREIDVIASFTKHRYELSKVITDNNLLDTVLMSEETKRKIREDCNITLAHFQVIMGKLRKNKVIVDNKINPKLIPNIDK
;
A
#
# COMPACT_ATOMS: atom_id res chain seq x y z
N MET A 1 -7.47 -24.05 -12.60
CA MET A 1 -7.17 -23.93 -12.61
C MET A 1 -6.97 -23.83 -12.38
N ILE A 2 -7.09 -23.59 -12.52
CA ILE A 2 -6.91 -23.39 -12.46
C ILE A 2 -6.92 -22.92 -12.23
N GLY A 3 -7.15 -22.76 -12.30
CA GLY A 3 -7.14 -22.28 -12.30
C GLY A 3 -7.20 -21.58 -11.85
N LYS A 4 -7.64 -21.61 -11.71
CA LYS A 4 -7.51 -21.00 -11.49
C LYS A 4 -6.88 -20.65 -10.88
N VAL A 5 -6.72 -20.73 -11.05
CA VAL A 5 -6.01 -20.33 -10.81
C VAL A 5 -5.50 -19.92 -10.62
N ASN A 6 -5.63 -19.87 -10.80
CA ASN A 6 -5.11 -19.44 -10.92
C ASN A 6 -4.77 -18.86 -10.57
N ASN A 7 -4.88 -18.71 -10.43
CA ASN A 7 -4.52 -18.05 -10.24
C ASN A 7 -4.10 -17.53 -9.54
N VAL A 8 -4.18 -17.49 -9.34
CA VAL A 8 -3.77 -17.01 -8.91
C VAL A 8 -3.45 -16.31 -8.55
N ILE A 9 -3.15 -16.34 -8.21
CA ILE A 9 -2.87 -15.39 -8.25
C ILE A 9 -2.96 -14.78 -9.31
N GLY A 10 -3.35 -14.85 -9.86
CA GLY A 10 -3.58 -14.41 -10.84
C GLY A 10 -3.44 -13.42 -11.33
N LEU A 11 -3.29 -13.32 -11.47
CA LEU A 11 -3.18 -12.54 -11.85
C LEU A 11 -3.67 -12.02 -12.95
N SER A 12 -4.16 -12.03 -13.49
CA SER A 12 -4.91 -11.76 -14.46
C SER A 12 -4.56 -10.68 -15.39
N GLN A 13 -5.38 -9.87 -15.93
CA GLN A 13 -5.11 -8.88 -16.93
C GLN A 13 -3.94 -8.02 -16.62
N SER A 14 -3.73 -7.77 -15.39
CA SER A 14 -2.59 -7.02 -14.90
C SER A 14 -1.75 -7.98 -14.11
N PRO A 15 -0.43 -7.92 -14.20
CA PRO A 15 0.40 -8.74 -13.33
C PRO A 15 0.11 -8.41 -11.87
N LEU A 16 -0.49 -7.24 -11.60
CA LEU A 16 -0.82 -6.82 -10.26
C LEU A 16 -2.33 -6.61 -10.17
N GLY A 17 -3.05 -7.64 -9.76
CA GLY A 17 -4.46 -7.50 -9.48
C GLY A 17 -4.69 -6.53 -8.32
N ASP A 18 -5.95 -6.15 -8.13
CA ASP A 18 -6.30 -5.18 -7.10
C ASP A 18 -5.88 -5.61 -5.70
N ASP A 19 -5.85 -6.92 -5.44
CA ASP A 19 -5.53 -7.45 -4.13
C ASP A 19 -4.05 -7.75 -3.94
N PHE A 20 -3.20 -7.50 -4.93
CA PHE A 20 -1.78 -7.85 -4.83
C PHE A 20 -1.12 -7.20 -3.62
N PHE A 21 -1.30 -5.91 -3.45
CA PHE A 21 -0.63 -5.20 -2.35
C PHE A 21 -1.19 -5.60 -1.00
N LYS A 22 -2.49 -5.87 -0.94
CA LYS A 22 -3.09 -6.37 0.29
C LYS A 22 -2.51 -7.72 0.68
N CYS A 23 -2.38 -8.63 -0.29
CA CYS A 23 -1.77 -9.94 -0.04
C CYS A 23 -0.32 -9.82 0.39
N TRP A 24 0.42 -8.88 -0.22
CA TRP A 24 1.80 -8.63 0.16
C TRP A 24 1.92 -8.29 1.65
N PHE A 25 1.07 -7.37 2.13
CA PHE A 25 1.13 -6.96 3.53
C PHE A 25 0.53 -8.00 4.48
N ILE A 26 -0.42 -8.80 4.03
CA ILE A 26 -0.88 -9.95 4.82
C ILE A 26 0.28 -10.91 5.06
N PHE A 27 1.09 -11.15 4.04
CA PHE A 27 2.27 -11.99 4.14
C PHE A 27 3.27 -11.44 5.16
N LEU A 28 3.40 -10.10 5.24
CA LEU A 28 4.32 -9.44 6.15
C LEU A 28 3.75 -9.23 7.55
N ARG A 29 2.47 -9.55 7.76
CA ARG A 29 1.77 -9.26 9.02
C ARG A 29 2.51 -9.77 10.26
N PRO A 30 2.99 -11.02 10.30
CA PRO A 30 3.64 -11.52 11.52
C PRO A 30 4.89 -10.75 11.90
N LEU A 31 5.56 -10.12 10.95
CA LEU A 31 6.78 -9.36 11.20
C LEU A 31 6.51 -7.96 11.70
N HIS A 32 5.35 -7.39 11.38
CA HIS A 32 5.04 -5.99 11.66
C HIS A 32 3.78 -5.80 12.48
N HIS A 33 3.14 -6.89 12.90
CA HIS A 33 1.97 -6.87 13.80
C HIS A 33 0.84 -5.99 13.27
N LEU A 34 0.55 -6.10 11.97
CA LEU A 34 -0.45 -5.26 11.33
C LEU A 34 -1.86 -5.81 11.54
N THR A 35 -2.80 -4.92 11.84
CA THR A 35 -4.22 -5.27 11.86
C THR A 35 -4.79 -5.23 10.44
N ASP A 36 -6.01 -5.77 10.27
CA ASP A 36 -6.65 -5.77 8.96
C ASP A 36 -6.81 -4.35 8.40
N ARG A 37 -7.21 -3.40 9.23
CA ARG A 37 -7.41 -2.03 8.77
C ARG A 37 -6.08 -1.35 8.43
N GLU A 38 -5.04 -1.65 9.20
CA GLU A 38 -3.70 -1.14 8.89
C GLU A 38 -3.21 -1.69 7.56
N ILE A 39 -3.50 -2.96 7.29
CA ILE A 39 -3.16 -3.58 6.01
C ILE A 39 -3.92 -2.89 4.87
N ASP A 40 -5.21 -2.64 5.05
CA ASP A 40 -6.00 -1.94 4.03
C ASP A 40 -5.37 -0.60 3.67
N VAL A 41 -4.99 0.17 4.67
CA VAL A 41 -4.42 1.51 4.46
C VAL A 41 -3.06 1.43 3.79
N ILE A 42 -2.14 0.59 4.31
CA ILE A 42 -0.80 0.54 3.73
C ILE A 42 -0.80 -0.08 2.33
N ALA A 43 -1.70 -1.02 2.09
CA ALA A 43 -1.85 -1.58 0.74
C ALA A 43 -2.32 -0.51 -0.24
N SER A 44 -3.25 0.34 0.18
CA SER A 44 -3.72 1.44 -0.65
C SER A 44 -2.60 2.44 -0.93
N PHE A 45 -1.80 2.79 0.09
CA PHE A 45 -0.64 3.66 -0.10
C PHE A 45 0.33 3.06 -1.13
N THR A 46 0.63 1.79 -0.99
CA THR A 46 1.62 1.13 -1.85
C THR A 46 1.10 1.04 -3.28
N LYS A 47 -0.19 0.78 -3.45
CA LYS A 47 -0.82 0.75 -4.76
C LYS A 47 -0.74 2.13 -5.42
N HIS A 48 -1.07 3.19 -4.67
CA HIS A 48 -0.98 4.55 -5.21
C HIS A 48 0.46 4.89 -5.58
N ARG A 49 1.42 4.47 -4.75
CA ARG A 49 2.83 4.70 -5.07
C ARG A 49 3.23 4.02 -6.38
N TYR A 50 2.78 2.80 -6.57
CA TYR A 50 3.06 2.07 -7.79
C TYR A 50 2.48 2.80 -9.00
N GLU A 51 1.22 3.23 -8.91
CA GLU A 51 0.58 3.95 -10.01
C GLU A 51 1.30 5.27 -10.31
N LEU A 52 1.66 6.03 -9.28
CA LEU A 52 2.37 7.28 -9.46
C LEU A 52 3.76 7.06 -10.05
N SER A 53 4.40 5.94 -9.75
CA SER A 53 5.75 5.65 -10.24
C SER A 53 5.79 5.48 -11.76
N LYS A 54 4.64 5.26 -12.38
CA LYS A 54 4.56 5.15 -13.84
C LYS A 54 4.77 6.49 -14.52
N VAL A 55 4.53 7.60 -13.80
CA VAL A 55 4.65 8.95 -14.37
C VAL A 55 5.65 9.82 -13.62
N ILE A 56 5.99 9.49 -12.40
CA ILE A 56 6.97 10.24 -11.60
C ILE A 56 8.19 9.37 -11.37
N THR A 57 9.31 9.74 -11.97
CA THR A 57 10.53 8.95 -11.88
C THR A 57 11.43 9.35 -10.71
N ASP A 58 11.28 10.60 -10.22
CA ASP A 58 12.03 11.05 -9.06
C ASP A 58 11.42 10.50 -7.78
N ASN A 59 12.15 9.66 -7.06
CA ASN A 59 11.63 8.99 -5.87
C ASN A 59 11.26 9.98 -4.76
N ASN A 60 12.02 11.06 -4.61
CA ASN A 60 11.70 12.06 -3.57
C ASN A 60 10.39 12.76 -3.88
N LEU A 61 10.18 13.13 -5.14
CA LEU A 61 8.92 13.75 -5.56
C LEU A 61 7.77 12.76 -5.41
N LEU A 62 8.01 11.50 -5.79
CA LEU A 62 7.00 10.45 -5.68
C LEU A 62 6.52 10.30 -4.25
N ASP A 63 7.45 10.22 -3.30
CA ASP A 63 7.10 10.08 -1.89
C ASP A 63 6.38 11.33 -1.36
N THR A 64 6.79 12.52 -1.82
CA THR A 64 6.13 13.76 -1.41
C THR A 64 4.68 13.81 -1.89
N VAL A 65 4.46 13.46 -3.16
CA VAL A 65 3.10 13.45 -3.72
C VAL A 65 2.25 12.39 -3.03
N LEU A 66 2.83 11.23 -2.74
CA LEU A 66 2.12 10.14 -2.08
C LEU A 66 1.59 10.57 -0.71
N MET A 67 2.35 11.36 0.02
CA MET A 67 1.97 11.80 1.37
C MET A 67 1.21 13.12 1.37
N SER A 68 0.78 13.61 0.20
CA SER A 68 -0.01 14.82 0.12
C SER A 68 -1.41 14.59 0.70
N GLU A 69 -2.07 15.67 1.09
CA GLU A 69 -3.41 15.60 1.65
C GLU A 69 -4.41 15.03 0.66
N GLU A 70 -4.25 15.35 -0.61
CA GLU A 70 -5.16 14.83 -1.63
C GLU A 70 -5.06 13.30 -1.76
N THR A 71 -3.84 12.77 -1.79
CA THR A 71 -3.64 11.32 -1.87
C THR A 71 -4.19 10.64 -0.62
N LYS A 72 -3.92 11.22 0.55
CA LYS A 72 -4.45 10.67 1.80
C LYS A 72 -5.97 10.66 1.81
N ARG A 73 -6.60 11.69 1.26
CA ARG A 73 -8.06 11.72 1.15
C ARG A 73 -8.58 10.58 0.26
N LYS A 74 -7.92 10.36 -0.87
CA LYS A 74 -8.30 9.26 -1.77
C LYS A 74 -8.16 7.90 -1.07
N ILE A 75 -7.09 7.73 -0.28
CA ILE A 75 -6.87 6.49 0.45
C ILE A 75 -7.98 6.29 1.48
N ARG A 76 -8.38 7.36 2.20
CA ARG A 76 -9.48 7.25 3.16
C ARG A 76 -10.77 6.83 2.45
N GLU A 77 -11.03 7.38 1.27
CA GLU A 77 -12.21 7.02 0.49
C GLU A 77 -12.13 5.57 0.03
N ASP A 78 -10.98 5.15 -0.48
CA ASP A 78 -10.79 3.78 -0.93
C ASP A 78 -11.01 2.77 0.20
N CYS A 79 -10.54 3.11 1.40
CA CYS A 79 -10.64 2.22 2.55
C CYS A 79 -11.92 2.43 3.35
N ASN A 80 -12.72 3.44 2.99
CA ASN A 80 -13.98 3.77 3.65
C ASN A 80 -13.79 3.98 5.15
N ILE A 81 -12.87 4.88 5.51
CA ILE A 81 -12.59 5.21 6.91
C ILE A 81 -12.64 6.71 7.12
N THR A 82 -12.93 7.10 8.37
CA THR A 82 -12.99 8.51 8.76
C THR A 82 -11.58 9.08 8.89
N LEU A 83 -11.48 10.41 8.88
CA LEU A 83 -10.21 11.08 9.11
C LEU A 83 -9.62 10.71 10.47
N ALA A 84 -10.45 10.71 11.52
CA ALA A 84 -9.98 10.38 12.86
C ALA A 84 -9.40 8.96 12.92
N HIS A 85 -10.11 8.00 12.34
CA HIS A 85 -9.63 6.61 12.30
C HIS A 85 -8.36 6.50 11.49
N PHE A 86 -8.32 7.19 10.35
CA PHE A 86 -7.13 7.20 9.49
C PHE A 86 -5.90 7.70 10.26
N GLN A 87 -6.06 8.76 11.05
CA GLN A 87 -4.94 9.31 11.82
C GLN A 87 -4.43 8.32 12.86
N VAL A 88 -5.34 7.58 13.50
CA VAL A 88 -4.96 6.53 14.44
C VAL A 88 -4.16 5.46 13.73
N ILE A 89 -4.62 5.02 12.57
CA ILE A 89 -3.94 4.01 11.78
C ILE A 89 -2.55 4.50 11.36
N MET A 90 -2.44 5.75 10.89
CA MET A 90 -1.15 6.31 10.51
C MET A 90 -0.16 6.31 11.68
N GLY A 91 -0.64 6.63 12.88
CA GLY A 91 0.19 6.58 14.08
C GLY A 91 0.73 5.20 14.34
N LYS A 92 -0.10 4.17 14.16
CA LYS A 92 0.33 2.79 14.36
C LYS A 92 1.30 2.33 13.29
N LEU A 93 1.09 2.74 12.04
CA LEU A 93 2.02 2.41 10.95
C LEU A 93 3.40 3.02 11.20
N ARG A 94 3.44 4.24 11.77
CA ARG A 94 4.72 4.85 12.15
C ARG A 94 5.37 4.12 13.31
N LYS A 95 4.57 3.76 14.31
CA LYS A 95 5.08 3.04 15.48
C LYS A 95 5.69 1.71 15.08
N ASN A 96 5.09 1.02 14.14
CA ASN A 96 5.53 -0.31 13.71
C ASN A 96 6.57 -0.23 12.59
N LYS A 97 7.09 0.96 12.28
CA LYS A 97 8.13 1.18 11.28
C LYS A 97 7.71 0.81 9.86
N VAL A 98 6.41 0.79 9.60
CA VAL A 98 5.89 0.61 8.25
C VAL A 98 5.99 1.92 7.49
N ILE A 99 5.76 3.05 8.18
CA ILE A 99 6.01 4.38 7.64
C ILE A 99 7.15 4.99 8.45
N VAL A 100 8.19 5.43 7.74
CA VAL A 100 9.41 5.97 8.33
C VAL A 100 9.79 7.23 7.56
N ASP A 101 10.10 8.32 8.27
CA ASP A 101 10.51 9.58 7.64
C ASP A 101 9.48 10.08 6.63
N ASN A 102 8.19 9.95 6.98
CA ASN A 102 7.07 10.41 6.16
C ASN A 102 7.02 9.74 4.79
N LYS A 103 7.38 8.47 4.74
CA LYS A 103 7.27 7.67 3.51
C LYS A 103 7.14 6.19 3.88
N ILE A 104 6.70 5.38 2.93
CA ILE A 104 6.65 3.94 3.15
C ILE A 104 8.07 3.44 3.32
N ASN A 105 8.28 2.60 4.34
CA ASN A 105 9.58 1.98 4.56
C ASN A 105 10.02 1.27 3.28
N PRO A 106 11.14 1.68 2.66
CA PRO A 106 11.56 1.10 1.38
C PRO A 106 11.73 -0.42 1.41
N LYS A 107 12.07 -0.97 2.58
CA LYS A 107 12.26 -2.41 2.71
C LYS A 107 10.97 -3.18 2.55
N LEU A 108 9.82 -2.51 2.68
CA LEU A 108 8.52 -3.16 2.62
C LEU A 108 7.83 -2.98 1.27
N ILE A 109 8.42 -2.21 0.37
CA ILE A 109 7.85 -1.99 -0.95
C ILE A 109 8.24 -3.16 -1.84
N PRO A 110 7.26 -3.86 -2.45
CA PRO A 110 7.60 -4.97 -3.33
C PRO A 110 8.38 -4.49 -4.54
N ASN A 111 9.38 -5.26 -4.93
CA ASN A 111 10.21 -4.94 -6.09
C ASN A 111 9.49 -5.44 -7.35
N ILE A 112 8.85 -4.52 -8.05
CA ILE A 112 8.03 -4.85 -9.19
C ILE A 112 8.66 -4.28 -10.46
N ASP A 113 8.90 -5.14 -11.43
CA ASP A 113 9.36 -4.69 -12.75
C ASP A 113 8.21 -3.99 -13.48
N LYS A 114 8.52 -2.85 -14.06
CA LYS A 114 7.50 -2.06 -14.75
C LYS A 114 7.58 -2.21 -16.26
#